data_7c458f4e3029756b1d818fd94af0a5f6
#
_entry.id   7c458f4e3029756b1d818fd94af0a5f6
#
_cell.length_a   1.000
_cell.length_b   1.000
_cell.length_c   1.000
_cell.angle_alpha   90.00
_cell.angle_beta   90.00
_cell.angle_gamma   90.00
#
_symmetry.space_group_name_H-M   'P 1'
#
loop_
_entity.id
_entity.type
_entity.pdbx_description
1 polymer ?
#
loop_
_entity_poly.entity_id
_entity_poly.type
_entity_poly.pdbx_seq_one_letter_code
_entity_poly.pdbx_strand_id
1 'polypeptide(L)'
;KGKPWPKQEESPTSKAPTESPWLSKTAVLANTWPGSEDSLIFLWENRRKPNEIFDNKAQTPRYCNGRLRGLAKFDRYHAMDLTGGTFEVQGIDQMLLEACLRTNQLALEAVVTTETISPELTCPIITFSSEQGSGNFTLVQKGDNLVFHLRTAKTDADGTKPETTLYRIDAGQPNHIVVAYHPGRLVCYVNGKRVFSTVDMVGNFSNWSAQRLLFGGEWGGKQDWAGQLEGIAIYNRFLSPEEAKHNYAHYAKRLKARQPVARFVVRARLREKTQMPTIAKLQEYARALVVHTYDVQNALKGDPDSGRILVAHWVFLDRQPVLSIDEKRVGQLYRLELERFDDNPQLESEMQFNDCQEFDLPFFYDVSPNQKTEGQKSATKL
;
A
#
# COMPACT_ATOMS: atom_id res chain seq x y z
N LYS A 1 -15.62 -14.73 -70.14
CA LYS A 1 -15.05 -13.40 -69.83
C LYS A 1 -15.58 -12.98 -68.47
N GLY A 2 -14.81 -13.31 -67.40
CA GLY A 2 -15.13 -12.98 -66.05
C GLY A 2 -14.73 -11.53 -65.72
N LYS A 3 -15.59 -10.83 -64.99
CA LYS A 3 -15.28 -9.51 -64.45
C LYS A 3 -14.30 -9.63 -63.28
N PRO A 4 -13.33 -8.70 -63.14
CA PRO A 4 -12.40 -8.72 -61.99
C PRO A 4 -13.11 -8.25 -60.71
N TRP A 5 -12.71 -8.85 -59.61
CA TRP A 5 -13.18 -8.49 -58.24
C TRP A 5 -12.68 -7.10 -57.83
N PRO A 6 -13.44 -6.32 -57.09
CA PRO A 6 -12.99 -5.03 -56.59
C PRO A 6 -11.89 -5.24 -55.54
N LYS A 7 -10.85 -4.40 -55.62
CA LYS A 7 -9.77 -4.35 -54.63
C LYS A 7 -10.36 -3.93 -53.29
N GLN A 8 -10.04 -4.68 -52.19
CA GLN A 8 -10.30 -4.27 -50.83
C GLN A 8 -9.54 -2.97 -50.54
N GLU A 9 -10.25 -1.95 -50.10
CA GLU A 9 -9.68 -0.76 -49.55
C GLU A 9 -9.03 -1.15 -48.20
N GLU A 10 -7.76 -0.78 -48.05
CA GLU A 10 -7.02 -0.93 -46.79
C GLU A 10 -7.69 -0.07 -45.72
N SER A 11 -8.16 -0.70 -44.65
CA SER A 11 -8.65 -0.02 -43.45
C SER A 11 -7.55 0.87 -42.86
N PRO A 12 -7.87 2.06 -42.37
CA PRO A 12 -6.86 2.94 -41.80
C PRO A 12 -6.27 2.26 -40.55
N THR A 13 -4.94 2.13 -40.54
CA THR A 13 -4.14 1.67 -39.43
C THR A 13 -4.55 2.43 -38.17
N SER A 14 -5.11 1.72 -37.21
CA SER A 14 -5.38 2.20 -35.87
C SER A 14 -4.08 2.76 -35.29
N LYS A 15 -4.02 4.08 -35.12
CA LYS A 15 -2.97 4.73 -34.34
C LYS A 15 -3.01 4.14 -32.94
N ALA A 16 -1.88 3.61 -32.47
CA ALA A 16 -1.69 3.21 -31.09
C ALA A 16 -2.14 4.34 -30.15
N PRO A 17 -2.77 4.01 -29.01
CA PRO A 17 -3.22 5.05 -28.08
C PRO A 17 -2.04 5.91 -27.67
N THR A 18 -2.18 7.21 -27.84
CA THR A 18 -1.21 8.20 -27.38
C THR A 18 -1.06 8.04 -25.87
N GLU A 19 0.15 7.73 -25.41
CA GLU A 19 0.47 7.64 -23.98
C GLU A 19 -0.02 8.89 -23.24
N SER A 20 -0.77 8.68 -22.19
CA SER A 20 -1.32 9.76 -21.36
C SER A 20 -0.19 10.64 -20.80
N PRO A 21 -0.29 11.98 -20.88
CA PRO A 21 0.79 12.90 -20.47
C PRO A 21 1.27 12.75 -19.02
N TRP A 22 0.42 12.24 -18.13
CA TRP A 22 0.79 11.99 -16.73
C TRP A 22 1.60 10.70 -16.57
N LEU A 23 1.51 9.76 -17.52
CA LEU A 23 2.30 8.54 -17.58
C LEU A 23 3.80 8.81 -17.64
N SER A 24 4.22 9.80 -18.39
CA SER A 24 5.65 10.11 -18.61
C SER A 24 6.33 10.72 -17.37
N LYS A 25 5.64 11.58 -16.62
CA LYS A 25 6.21 12.27 -15.44
C LYS A 25 6.41 11.33 -14.24
N THR A 26 5.49 10.37 -14.03
CA THR A 26 5.59 9.42 -12.92
C THR A 26 6.61 8.31 -13.22
N ALA A 27 6.73 7.87 -14.47
CA ALA A 27 7.70 6.84 -14.88
C ALA A 27 9.16 7.26 -14.68
N VAL A 28 9.49 8.54 -14.92
CA VAL A 28 10.85 9.07 -14.72
C VAL A 28 11.25 9.08 -13.24
N LEU A 29 10.32 9.36 -12.33
CA LEU A 29 10.58 9.36 -10.89
C LEU A 29 10.65 7.96 -10.29
N ALA A 30 9.92 7.01 -10.87
CA ALA A 30 9.86 5.63 -10.39
C ALA A 30 11.16 4.83 -10.63
N ASN A 31 11.96 5.21 -11.62
CA ASN A 31 13.17 4.48 -11.99
C ASN A 31 14.41 4.81 -11.14
N THR A 32 14.26 5.62 -10.09
CA THR A 32 15.39 6.12 -9.30
C THR A 32 15.52 5.50 -7.90
N TRP A 33 14.61 4.61 -7.52
CA TRP A 33 14.66 3.89 -6.24
C TRP A 33 14.26 2.42 -6.44
N PRO A 34 14.97 1.48 -5.81
CA PRO A 34 16.24 1.66 -5.09
C PRO A 34 17.38 2.00 -6.05
N GLY A 35 18.46 2.59 -5.54
CA GLY A 35 19.60 3.02 -6.35
C GLY A 35 20.49 1.87 -6.86
N SER A 36 20.30 0.65 -6.37
CA SER A 36 21.03 -0.55 -6.81
C SER A 36 20.07 -1.75 -6.84
N GLU A 37 20.09 -2.48 -7.95
CA GLU A 37 19.38 -3.76 -8.11
C GLU A 37 20.27 -4.97 -7.81
N ASP A 38 21.53 -4.74 -7.42
CA ASP A 38 22.47 -5.81 -7.12
C ASP A 38 22.05 -6.62 -5.90
N SER A 39 21.88 -7.94 -6.09
CA SER A 39 21.40 -8.88 -5.06
C SER A 39 20.01 -8.54 -4.50
N LEU A 40 19.21 -7.81 -5.24
CA LEU A 40 17.82 -7.51 -4.94
C LEU A 40 16.97 -8.75 -5.20
N ILE A 41 16.21 -9.20 -4.18
CA ILE A 41 15.36 -10.39 -4.28
C ILE A 41 13.92 -9.98 -4.50
N PHE A 42 13.48 -8.95 -3.81
CA PHE A 42 12.12 -8.46 -3.83
C PHE A 42 12.11 -6.95 -3.93
N LEU A 43 11.28 -6.42 -4.82
CA LEU A 43 11.01 -5.00 -4.95
C LEU A 43 9.53 -4.76 -5.17
N TRP A 44 8.93 -4.02 -4.27
CA TRP A 44 7.67 -3.35 -4.52
C TRP A 44 7.88 -1.85 -4.36
N GLU A 45 7.41 -1.08 -5.31
CA GLU A 45 7.36 0.37 -5.22
C GLU A 45 5.96 0.84 -5.62
N ASN A 46 5.58 2.00 -5.13
CA ASN A 46 4.32 2.66 -5.41
C ASN A 46 4.21 3.08 -6.89
N ARG A 47 4.28 2.11 -7.78
CA ARG A 47 4.00 2.24 -9.21
C ARG A 47 2.53 1.92 -9.46
N ARG A 48 2.07 2.49 -10.38
CA ARG A 48 1.04 2.66 -11.26
C ARG A 48 0.09 1.54 -11.52
N LYS A 49 -0.37 0.66 -11.04
CA LYS A 49 -1.53 -0.20 -11.31
C LYS A 49 -1.76 -1.16 -10.16
N PRO A 50 -2.65 -0.78 -9.24
CA PRO A 50 -2.89 -1.51 -8.00
C PRO A 50 -3.44 -2.93 -8.23
N ASN A 51 -3.94 -3.26 -9.42
CA ASN A 51 -4.51 -4.56 -9.76
C ASN A 51 -3.68 -5.35 -10.76
N GLU A 52 -2.53 -4.86 -11.18
CA GLU A 52 -1.63 -5.66 -12.00
C GLU A 52 -0.83 -6.63 -11.15
N ILE A 53 -0.58 -7.79 -11.75
CA ILE A 53 0.36 -8.78 -11.27
C ILE A 53 1.64 -8.07 -10.80
N PHE A 54 2.00 -8.32 -9.57
CA PHE A 54 3.14 -7.74 -8.94
C PHE A 54 4.43 -8.15 -9.67
N ASP A 55 4.99 -7.24 -10.45
CA ASP A 55 6.23 -7.47 -11.18
C ASP A 55 7.41 -7.29 -10.23
N ASN A 56 7.96 -8.38 -9.73
CA ASN A 56 9.21 -8.34 -9.01
C ASN A 56 10.36 -8.14 -10.00
N LYS A 57 10.79 -6.92 -10.20
CA LYS A 57 11.89 -6.55 -11.11
C LYS A 57 13.27 -7.06 -10.69
N ALA A 58 13.39 -7.68 -9.53
CA ALA A 58 14.59 -8.30 -9.06
C ALA A 58 14.84 -9.63 -9.78
N GLN A 59 15.64 -9.64 -10.81
CA GLN A 59 16.29 -10.82 -11.40
C GLN A 59 15.41 -11.90 -12.08
N THR A 60 14.64 -11.65 -13.03
CA THR A 60 13.77 -12.52 -13.80
C THR A 60 12.30 -12.36 -13.44
N PRO A 61 11.45 -12.32 -14.45
CA PRO A 61 10.03 -12.09 -14.26
C PRO A 61 9.38 -13.32 -13.61
N ARG A 62 9.52 -13.48 -12.31
CA ARG A 62 8.63 -14.29 -11.51
C ARG A 62 7.60 -13.33 -10.93
N TYR A 63 6.45 -13.34 -11.53
CA TYR A 63 5.30 -12.59 -11.06
C TYR A 63 4.97 -13.05 -9.63
N CYS A 64 5.10 -12.15 -8.69
CA CYS A 64 4.55 -12.33 -7.36
C CYS A 64 3.13 -11.76 -7.38
N ASN A 65 2.16 -12.53 -6.96
CA ASN A 65 0.82 -12.00 -6.76
C ASN A 65 0.77 -11.26 -5.42
N GLY A 66 0.23 -10.04 -5.44
CA GLY A 66 -0.04 -9.30 -4.22
C GLY A 66 -1.54 -9.15 -4.02
N ARG A 67 -2.01 -9.25 -2.78
CA ARG A 67 -3.42 -9.10 -2.44
C ARG A 67 -3.62 -8.21 -1.23
N LEU A 68 -4.39 -7.13 -1.42
CA LEU A 68 -4.92 -6.33 -0.32
C LEU A 68 -6.02 -7.10 0.40
N ARG A 69 -6.02 -7.04 1.73
CA ARG A 69 -7.00 -7.66 2.61
C ARG A 69 -7.63 -6.61 3.55
N GLY A 70 -8.84 -6.88 3.97
CA GLY A 70 -9.57 -5.99 4.88
C GLY A 70 -9.80 -4.61 4.28
N LEU A 71 -9.51 -3.55 5.04
CA LEU A 71 -9.67 -2.15 4.63
C LEU A 71 -8.45 -1.58 3.89
N ALA A 72 -7.39 -2.38 3.69
CA ALA A 72 -6.21 -1.94 2.98
C ALA A 72 -6.54 -1.47 1.56
N LYS A 73 -5.92 -0.38 1.14
CA LYS A 73 -6.13 0.25 -0.16
C LYS A 73 -4.85 0.95 -0.63
N PHE A 74 -4.82 1.39 -1.87
CA PHE A 74 -3.77 2.28 -2.35
C PHE A 74 -4.22 3.74 -2.23
N ASP A 75 -3.29 4.61 -1.85
CA ASP A 75 -3.49 6.05 -1.91
C ASP A 75 -3.17 6.60 -3.31
N ARG A 76 -3.35 7.90 -3.51
CA ARG A 76 -3.07 8.60 -4.77
C ARG A 76 -1.62 8.51 -5.25
N TYR A 77 -0.68 8.27 -4.36
CA TYR A 77 0.73 8.04 -4.68
C TYR A 77 1.03 6.56 -4.91
N HIS A 78 -0.02 5.74 -4.94
CA HIS A 78 0.04 4.28 -4.97
C HIS A 78 0.82 3.68 -3.79
N ALA A 79 0.90 4.39 -2.66
CA ALA A 79 1.34 3.80 -1.41
C ALA A 79 0.28 2.84 -0.87
N MET A 80 0.71 1.76 -0.22
CA MET A 80 -0.20 0.89 0.51
C MET A 80 -0.64 1.59 1.80
N ASP A 81 -1.90 2.01 1.88
CA ASP A 81 -2.55 2.37 3.14
C ASP A 81 -3.09 1.08 3.78
N LEU A 82 -2.44 0.67 4.87
CA LEU A 82 -2.71 -0.59 5.56
C LEU A 82 -3.55 -0.40 6.83
N THR A 83 -4.19 0.74 6.98
CA THR A 83 -5.07 1.05 8.09
C THR A 83 -6.30 0.13 8.07
N GLY A 84 -6.37 -0.80 9.01
CA GLY A 84 -7.44 -1.80 9.11
C GLY A 84 -7.33 -2.95 8.10
N GLY A 85 -6.15 -3.20 7.55
CA GLY A 85 -5.94 -4.30 6.63
C GLY A 85 -4.48 -4.61 6.36
N THR A 86 -4.23 -5.58 5.49
CA THR A 86 -2.89 -6.10 5.19
C THR A 86 -2.67 -6.25 3.69
N PHE A 87 -1.41 -6.44 3.29
CA PHE A 87 -1.03 -6.83 1.95
C PHE A 87 -0.25 -8.15 2.00
N GLU A 88 -0.80 -9.17 1.36
CA GLU A 88 -0.23 -10.51 1.29
C GLU A 88 0.55 -10.67 -0.02
N VAL A 89 1.83 -11.06 0.06
CA VAL A 89 2.66 -11.39 -1.11
C VAL A 89 2.70 -12.91 -1.28
N GLN A 90 2.48 -13.38 -2.51
CA GLN A 90 2.48 -14.79 -2.85
C GLN A 90 3.57 -15.11 -3.88
N GLY A 91 4.15 -16.31 -3.80
CA GLY A 91 5.10 -16.79 -4.80
C GLY A 91 6.55 -16.36 -4.60
N ILE A 92 6.88 -15.72 -3.47
CA ILE A 92 8.26 -15.28 -3.12
C ILE A 92 8.92 -16.20 -2.09
N ASP A 93 8.15 -17.02 -1.40
CA ASP A 93 8.51 -17.72 -0.15
C ASP A 93 9.82 -18.50 -0.26
N GLN A 94 9.90 -19.40 -1.24
CA GLN A 94 11.07 -20.26 -1.45
C GLN A 94 12.26 -19.48 -1.99
N MET A 95 12.03 -18.53 -2.89
CA MET A 95 13.08 -17.73 -3.49
C MET A 95 13.75 -16.83 -2.45
N LEU A 96 12.99 -16.19 -1.57
CA LEU A 96 13.50 -15.35 -0.49
C LEU A 96 14.32 -16.20 0.52
N LEU A 97 13.79 -17.37 0.89
CA LEU A 97 14.48 -18.31 1.76
C LEU A 97 15.83 -18.71 1.18
N GLU A 98 15.85 -19.28 -0.03
CA GLU A 98 17.06 -19.80 -0.67
C GLU A 98 18.11 -18.71 -0.89
N ALA A 99 17.69 -17.52 -1.27
CA ALA A 99 18.60 -16.41 -1.48
C ALA A 99 19.28 -15.98 -0.17
N CYS A 100 18.54 -15.88 0.93
CA CYS A 100 19.08 -15.51 2.24
C CYS A 100 19.94 -16.62 2.86
N LEU A 101 19.54 -17.89 2.73
CA LEU A 101 20.35 -19.03 3.20
C LEU A 101 21.71 -19.10 2.53
N ARG A 102 21.78 -18.77 1.23
CA ARG A 102 23.05 -18.83 0.47
C ARG A 102 24.11 -17.87 0.96
N THR A 103 23.70 -16.68 1.41
CA THR A 103 24.63 -15.62 1.83
C THR A 103 24.68 -15.42 3.34
N ASN A 104 23.67 -15.89 4.08
CA ASN A 104 23.43 -15.55 5.49
C ASN A 104 23.37 -14.03 5.72
N GLN A 105 22.93 -13.27 4.73
CA GLN A 105 22.79 -11.83 4.77
C GLN A 105 21.39 -11.42 4.39
N LEU A 106 20.95 -10.31 4.95
CA LEU A 106 19.65 -9.70 4.69
C LEU A 106 19.79 -8.18 4.75
N ALA A 107 19.19 -7.47 3.80
CA ALA A 107 18.82 -6.09 4.03
C ALA A 107 17.34 -5.91 3.68
N LEU A 108 16.63 -5.24 4.57
CA LEU A 108 15.26 -4.79 4.40
C LEU A 108 15.28 -3.27 4.28
N GLU A 109 14.80 -2.75 3.17
CA GLU A 109 14.65 -1.33 2.92
C GLU A 109 13.16 -1.04 2.72
N ALA A 110 12.64 -0.03 3.41
CA ALA A 110 11.24 0.35 3.31
C ALA A 110 11.04 1.84 3.57
N VAL A 111 9.95 2.37 3.00
CA VAL A 111 9.45 3.72 3.31
C VAL A 111 8.17 3.58 4.10
N VAL A 112 8.22 3.97 5.36
CA VAL A 112 7.19 3.70 6.37
C VAL A 112 6.66 5.01 6.94
N THR A 113 5.34 5.16 6.96
CA THR A 113 4.66 6.24 7.69
C THR A 113 3.67 5.62 8.67
N THR A 114 3.92 5.77 9.97
CA THR A 114 3.01 5.33 11.04
C THR A 114 1.93 6.38 11.26
N GLU A 115 0.66 6.00 11.32
CA GLU A 115 -0.44 6.93 11.61
C GLU A 115 -0.66 7.13 13.10
N THR A 116 -0.56 6.06 13.89
CA THR A 116 -0.92 6.07 15.32
C THR A 116 0.23 5.59 16.18
N ILE A 117 0.49 6.33 17.26
CA ILE A 117 1.40 5.95 18.33
C ILE A 117 0.59 5.80 19.62
N SER A 118 0.66 4.61 20.22
CA SER A 118 0.08 4.32 21.54
C SER A 118 1.00 3.37 22.30
N PRO A 119 1.24 3.57 23.60
CA PRO A 119 2.13 2.72 24.38
C PRO A 119 1.76 1.23 24.37
N GLU A 120 0.47 0.94 24.25
CA GLU A 120 -0.07 -0.44 24.21
C GLU A 120 0.06 -1.10 22.83
N LEU A 121 0.42 -0.33 21.81
CA LEU A 121 0.45 -0.81 20.44
C LEU A 121 1.70 -1.67 20.19
N THR A 122 1.50 -2.89 19.72
CA THR A 122 2.56 -3.75 19.18
C THR A 122 2.03 -4.39 17.90
N CYS A 123 2.47 -3.90 16.76
CA CYS A 123 1.96 -4.35 15.46
C CYS A 123 3.10 -4.61 14.47
N PRO A 124 3.13 -5.76 13.79
CA PRO A 124 4.03 -6.01 12.67
C PRO A 124 3.76 -5.06 11.50
N ILE A 125 4.84 -4.50 10.95
CA ILE A 125 4.80 -3.66 9.75
C ILE A 125 5.11 -4.51 8.52
N ILE A 126 6.20 -5.28 8.58
CA ILE A 126 6.67 -6.17 7.52
C ILE A 126 7.11 -7.46 8.19
N THR A 127 6.55 -8.59 7.79
CA THR A 127 6.90 -9.89 8.38
C THR A 127 7.10 -10.95 7.32
N PHE A 128 8.11 -11.79 7.54
CA PHE A 128 8.33 -13.04 6.81
C PHE A 128 8.13 -14.20 7.80
N SER A 129 6.86 -14.61 7.95
CA SER A 129 6.40 -15.51 9.02
C SER A 129 5.30 -16.46 8.58
N SER A 130 4.98 -17.43 9.43
CA SER A 130 3.87 -18.37 9.25
C SER A 130 2.64 -17.97 10.06
N GLU A 131 1.50 -18.60 9.72
CA GLU A 131 0.25 -18.48 10.49
C GLU A 131 0.39 -19.02 11.94
N GLN A 132 1.41 -19.83 12.21
CA GLN A 132 1.68 -20.45 13.51
C GLN A 132 2.56 -19.58 14.41
N GLY A 133 2.90 -18.36 13.99
CA GLY A 133 3.61 -17.37 14.78
C GLY A 133 5.14 -17.44 14.69
N SER A 134 5.74 -18.47 14.09
CA SER A 134 7.19 -18.48 13.87
C SER A 134 7.58 -17.57 12.72
N GLY A 135 8.55 -16.69 12.91
CA GLY A 135 9.01 -15.75 11.89
C GLY A 135 10.51 -15.85 11.63
N ASN A 136 10.91 -15.66 10.37
CA ASN A 136 12.32 -15.52 10.02
C ASN A 136 12.81 -14.10 10.33
N PHE A 137 12.01 -13.09 9.98
CA PHE A 137 12.22 -11.72 10.44
C PHE A 137 10.87 -10.95 10.52
N THR A 138 10.85 -9.95 11.39
CA THR A 138 9.71 -9.03 11.50
C THR A 138 10.17 -7.63 11.87
N LEU A 139 9.72 -6.62 11.11
CA LEU A 139 9.81 -5.23 11.48
C LEU A 139 8.51 -4.86 12.22
N VAL A 140 8.62 -4.41 13.46
CA VAL A 140 7.51 -4.20 14.38
C VAL A 140 7.48 -2.75 14.84
N GLN A 141 6.28 -2.17 14.92
CA GLN A 141 6.04 -0.99 15.74
C GLN A 141 5.63 -1.43 17.16
N LYS A 142 6.36 -0.97 18.18
CA LYS A 142 6.04 -1.17 19.61
C LYS A 142 5.96 0.20 20.28
N GLY A 143 4.73 0.68 20.46
CA GLY A 143 4.51 2.06 20.88
C GLY A 143 5.06 3.05 19.85
N ASP A 144 6.02 3.87 20.26
CA ASP A 144 6.79 4.78 19.41
C ASP A 144 8.13 4.20 18.94
N ASN A 145 8.42 2.94 19.23
CA ASN A 145 9.67 2.29 18.87
C ASN A 145 9.50 1.41 17.64
N LEU A 146 10.49 1.48 16.76
CA LEU A 146 10.71 0.52 15.69
C LEU A 146 11.60 -0.60 16.23
N VAL A 147 11.11 -1.83 16.18
CA VAL A 147 11.78 -3.03 16.69
C VAL A 147 12.02 -3.99 15.54
N PHE A 148 13.12 -4.70 15.55
CA PHE A 148 13.42 -5.73 14.57
C PHE A 148 13.65 -7.07 15.23
N HIS A 149 12.83 -8.05 14.88
CA HIS A 149 12.99 -9.45 15.25
C HIS A 149 13.71 -10.17 14.10
N LEU A 150 14.78 -10.86 14.42
CA LEU A 150 15.54 -11.63 13.45
C LEU A 150 15.88 -13.01 14.01
N ARG A 151 15.32 -14.04 13.38
CA ARG A 151 15.66 -15.42 13.69
C ARG A 151 17.04 -15.76 13.11
N THR A 152 17.92 -16.24 13.95
CA THR A 152 19.22 -16.83 13.57
C THR A 152 19.42 -18.13 14.33
N ALA A 153 20.45 -18.89 13.99
CA ALA A 153 20.81 -20.09 14.76
C ALA A 153 21.21 -19.81 16.24
N LYS A 154 21.25 -18.53 16.64
CA LYS A 154 21.64 -18.09 18.00
C LYS A 154 20.56 -17.27 18.72
N THR A 155 19.41 -17.00 18.08
CA THR A 155 18.25 -16.35 18.71
C THR A 155 17.16 -17.38 19.01
N ASP A 156 16.08 -16.95 19.66
CA ASP A 156 14.91 -17.81 19.86
C ASP A 156 14.17 -18.10 18.54
N ALA A 157 13.10 -18.93 18.62
CA ALA A 157 12.38 -19.42 17.43
C ALA A 157 11.74 -18.32 16.59
N ASP A 158 11.46 -17.17 17.20
CA ASP A 158 10.76 -16.04 16.57
C ASP A 158 11.69 -14.83 16.38
N GLY A 159 12.96 -14.95 16.77
CA GLY A 159 13.93 -13.85 16.71
C GLY A 159 13.62 -12.69 17.65
N THR A 160 12.77 -12.93 18.66
CA THR A 160 12.34 -11.89 19.62
C THR A 160 13.34 -11.67 20.76
N LYS A 161 14.24 -12.63 21.00
CA LYS A 161 15.27 -12.54 22.04
C LYS A 161 16.67 -12.73 21.46
N PRO A 162 17.56 -11.74 21.63
CA PRO A 162 17.32 -10.45 22.31
C PRO A 162 16.41 -9.52 21.49
N GLU A 163 15.54 -8.77 22.17
CA GLU A 163 14.74 -7.73 21.52
C GLU A 163 15.66 -6.60 21.01
N THR A 164 15.49 -6.21 19.77
CA THR A 164 16.35 -5.19 19.15
C THR A 164 15.53 -3.95 18.80
N THR A 165 15.57 -2.95 19.67
CA THR A 165 15.00 -1.63 19.41
C THR A 165 15.94 -0.83 18.51
N LEU A 166 15.43 -0.41 17.35
CA LEU A 166 16.23 0.26 16.32
C LEU A 166 16.16 1.79 16.39
N TYR A 167 14.96 2.33 16.55
CA TYR A 167 14.71 3.77 16.39
C TYR A 167 13.37 4.17 17.00
N ARG A 168 13.26 5.43 17.40
CA ARG A 168 12.00 6.04 17.83
C ARG A 168 11.36 6.79 16.67
N ILE A 169 10.13 6.41 16.30
CA ILE A 169 9.37 6.98 15.17
C ILE A 169 8.38 8.03 15.66
N ASP A 170 8.08 9.00 14.78
CA ASP A 170 7.02 9.99 14.99
C ASP A 170 5.85 9.68 14.05
N ALA A 171 4.62 9.88 14.55
CA ALA A 171 3.41 9.67 13.75
C ALA A 171 3.32 10.69 12.58
N GLY A 172 2.80 10.23 11.45
CA GLY A 172 2.54 11.05 10.26
C GLY A 172 3.79 11.48 9.50
N GLN A 173 4.99 11.03 9.92
CA GLN A 173 6.24 11.36 9.22
C GLN A 173 6.76 10.16 8.42
N PRO A 174 6.97 10.31 7.11
CA PRO A 174 7.56 9.25 6.31
C PRO A 174 9.04 9.05 6.68
N ASN A 175 9.40 7.81 6.97
CA ASN A 175 10.76 7.41 7.28
C ASN A 175 11.26 6.40 6.25
N HIS A 176 12.38 6.71 5.61
CA HIS A 176 13.14 5.75 4.82
C HIS A 176 14.02 4.93 5.75
N ILE A 177 13.75 3.65 5.87
CA ILE A 177 14.37 2.73 6.81
C ILE A 177 15.18 1.70 6.04
N VAL A 178 16.40 1.44 6.47
CA VAL A 178 17.22 0.33 6.00
C VAL A 178 17.72 -0.45 7.22
N VAL A 179 17.36 -1.73 7.32
CA VAL A 179 17.89 -2.65 8.31
C VAL A 179 18.76 -3.65 7.56
N ALA A 180 20.06 -3.74 7.90
CA ALA A 180 21.00 -4.62 7.22
C ALA A 180 21.73 -5.53 8.22
N TYR A 181 21.79 -6.82 7.89
CA TYR A 181 22.38 -7.88 8.71
C TYR A 181 23.37 -8.74 7.92
N HIS A 182 24.48 -9.03 8.55
CA HIS A 182 25.31 -10.21 8.31
C HIS A 182 25.76 -10.80 9.65
N PRO A 183 26.20 -12.07 9.74
CA PRO A 183 26.63 -12.66 11.01
C PRO A 183 27.64 -11.79 11.75
N GLY A 184 27.28 -11.35 12.96
CA GLY A 184 28.11 -10.47 13.80
C GLY A 184 27.93 -8.97 13.54
N ARG A 185 26.95 -8.57 12.74
CA ARG A 185 26.62 -7.15 12.58
C ARG A 185 25.19 -6.92 12.16
N LEU A 186 24.47 -6.13 12.95
CA LEU A 186 23.18 -5.58 12.58
C LEU A 186 23.24 -4.05 12.64
N VAL A 187 22.76 -3.37 11.60
CA VAL A 187 22.70 -1.91 11.55
C VAL A 187 21.33 -1.45 11.10
N CYS A 188 20.92 -0.26 11.55
CA CYS A 188 19.75 0.43 11.04
C CYS A 188 20.13 1.85 10.61
N TYR A 189 19.64 2.24 9.43
CA TYR A 189 19.69 3.60 8.92
C TYR A 189 18.27 4.13 8.81
N VAL A 190 18.07 5.37 9.25
CA VAL A 190 16.82 6.11 9.06
C VAL A 190 17.15 7.42 8.34
N ASN A 191 16.47 7.66 7.23
CA ASN A 191 16.67 8.85 6.41
C ASN A 191 18.15 9.06 6.03
N GLY A 192 18.82 7.94 5.67
CA GLY A 192 20.23 7.90 5.25
C GLY A 192 21.24 8.07 6.37
N LYS A 193 20.83 8.14 7.64
CA LYS A 193 21.70 8.26 8.82
C LYS A 193 21.67 6.97 9.62
N ARG A 194 22.84 6.48 10.06
CA ARG A 194 22.92 5.34 10.96
C ARG A 194 22.40 5.73 12.34
N VAL A 195 21.33 5.05 12.78
CA VAL A 195 20.67 5.28 14.08
C VAL A 195 20.95 4.17 15.09
N PHE A 196 21.23 2.95 14.59
CA PHE A 196 21.52 1.78 15.41
C PHE A 196 22.65 0.94 14.81
N SER A 197 23.46 0.31 15.67
CA SER A 197 24.45 -0.69 15.25
C SER A 197 24.81 -1.58 16.44
N THR A 198 24.84 -2.90 16.23
CA THR A 198 25.38 -3.87 17.20
C THR A 198 26.21 -4.93 16.50
N VAL A 199 27.15 -5.51 17.24
CA VAL A 199 27.94 -6.70 16.86
C VAL A 199 27.45 -7.97 17.56
N ASP A 200 26.51 -7.85 18.48
CA ASP A 200 26.02 -8.94 19.32
C ASP A 200 25.01 -9.84 18.60
N MET A 201 24.43 -9.34 17.50
CA MET A 201 23.54 -10.15 16.67
C MET A 201 24.37 -11.09 15.81
N VAL A 202 24.43 -12.34 16.22
CA VAL A 202 25.26 -13.38 15.60
C VAL A 202 24.43 -14.56 15.11
N GLY A 203 25.04 -15.47 14.35
CA GLY A 203 24.41 -16.68 13.84
C GLY A 203 24.05 -16.58 12.36
N ASN A 204 23.83 -17.73 11.77
CA ASN A 204 23.41 -17.86 10.37
C ASN A 204 21.89 -18.12 10.30
N PHE A 205 21.37 -18.29 9.09
CA PHE A 205 19.94 -18.53 8.84
C PHE A 205 19.60 -20.02 8.68
N SER A 206 20.44 -20.95 9.14
CA SER A 206 20.24 -22.40 8.95
C SER A 206 18.94 -22.96 9.54
N ASN A 207 18.30 -22.22 10.45
CA ASN A 207 17.02 -22.57 11.06
C ASN A 207 15.82 -21.86 10.40
N TRP A 208 16.01 -21.13 9.30
CA TRP A 208 14.94 -20.53 8.52
C TRP A 208 14.16 -21.61 7.76
N SER A 209 12.88 -21.32 7.50
CA SER A 209 11.98 -22.11 6.66
C SER A 209 11.24 -21.20 5.69
N ALA A 210 10.66 -21.78 4.65
CA ALA A 210 9.80 -21.03 3.73
C ALA A 210 8.60 -20.47 4.50
N GLN A 211 8.41 -19.18 4.39
CA GLN A 211 7.38 -18.41 5.09
C GLN A 211 6.71 -17.48 4.09
N ARG A 212 5.62 -16.86 4.47
CA ARG A 212 4.95 -15.86 3.63
C ARG A 212 5.38 -14.45 4.01
N LEU A 213 5.46 -13.58 3.01
CA LEU A 213 5.73 -12.17 3.19
C LEU A 213 4.40 -11.42 3.31
N LEU A 214 4.22 -10.71 4.44
CA LEU A 214 2.99 -9.99 4.77
C LEU A 214 3.35 -8.58 5.25
N PHE A 215 2.53 -7.60 4.87
CA PHE A 215 2.68 -6.20 5.29
C PHE A 215 1.43 -5.73 6.03
N GLY A 216 1.61 -4.95 7.10
CA GLY A 216 0.55 -4.27 7.81
C GLY A 216 -0.12 -5.05 8.95
N GLY A 217 0.40 -6.21 9.35
CA GLY A 217 -0.21 -6.98 10.43
C GLY A 217 0.34 -8.39 10.60
N GLU A 218 -0.36 -9.20 11.38
CA GLU A 218 -0.10 -10.62 11.59
C GLU A 218 -1.04 -11.51 10.78
N TRP A 219 -0.62 -12.75 10.57
CA TRP A 219 -1.51 -13.79 10.06
C TRP A 219 -2.68 -14.01 11.04
N GLY A 220 -3.91 -13.99 10.50
CA GLY A 220 -5.13 -14.15 11.30
C GLY A 220 -5.75 -12.85 11.82
N GLY A 221 -5.19 -11.68 11.46
CA GLY A 221 -5.84 -10.37 11.64
C GLY A 221 -6.03 -9.94 13.10
N LYS A 222 -5.17 -10.37 14.01
CA LYS A 222 -5.29 -10.02 15.43
C LYS A 222 -4.76 -8.63 15.76
N GLN A 223 -3.79 -8.14 14.99
CA GLN A 223 -3.12 -6.86 15.19
C GLN A 223 -2.80 -6.25 13.85
N ASP A 224 -3.67 -5.35 13.36
CA ASP A 224 -3.44 -4.60 12.15
C ASP A 224 -2.64 -3.33 12.47
N TRP A 225 -1.61 -3.08 11.69
CA TRP A 225 -0.83 -1.86 11.78
C TRP A 225 -1.54 -0.74 11.01
N ALA A 226 -1.63 0.45 11.61
CA ALA A 226 -2.17 1.64 10.96
C ALA A 226 -1.04 2.49 10.41
N GLY A 227 -0.92 2.52 9.09
CA GLY A 227 0.14 3.28 8.42
C GLY A 227 0.24 3.03 6.93
N GLN A 228 1.26 3.64 6.32
CA GLN A 228 1.50 3.57 4.89
C GLN A 228 2.88 3.02 4.57
N LEU A 229 2.96 2.16 3.56
CA LEU A 229 4.19 1.68 2.93
C LEU A 229 4.27 2.19 1.49
N GLU A 230 5.35 2.88 1.16
CA GLU A 230 5.52 3.48 -0.16
C GLU A 230 6.49 2.72 -1.07
N GLY A 231 7.32 1.89 -0.50
CA GLY A 231 8.23 1.03 -1.20
C GLY A 231 8.88 0.05 -0.25
N ILE A 232 9.18 -1.14 -0.74
CA ILE A 232 9.84 -2.21 0.01
C ILE A 232 10.84 -2.90 -0.92
N ALA A 233 12.09 -3.00 -0.48
CA ALA A 233 13.13 -3.74 -1.16
C ALA A 233 13.80 -4.72 -0.18
N ILE A 234 14.02 -5.95 -0.61
CA ILE A 234 14.70 -6.99 0.18
C ILE A 234 15.88 -7.52 -0.62
N TYR A 235 17.05 -7.57 0.03
CA TYR A 235 18.30 -7.99 -0.56
C TYR A 235 18.89 -9.16 0.24
N ASN A 236 19.61 -10.06 -0.43
CA ASN A 236 20.43 -11.09 0.22
C ASN A 236 21.89 -10.65 0.41
N ARG A 237 22.10 -9.38 0.66
CA ARG A 237 23.40 -8.79 1.00
C ARG A 237 23.27 -7.70 2.04
N PHE A 238 24.37 -7.34 2.63
CA PHE A 238 24.47 -6.20 3.53
C PHE A 238 24.51 -4.91 2.70
N LEU A 239 23.74 -3.89 3.08
CA LEU A 239 23.77 -2.55 2.48
C LEU A 239 24.72 -1.64 3.25
N SER A 240 25.58 -0.93 2.52
CA SER A 240 26.54 0.02 3.07
C SER A 240 25.88 1.34 3.50
N PRO A 241 26.55 2.15 4.34
CA PRO A 241 26.08 3.50 4.69
C PRO A 241 25.88 4.41 3.47
N GLU A 242 26.75 4.27 2.47
CA GLU A 242 26.74 5.06 1.24
C GLU A 242 25.50 4.72 0.40
N GLU A 243 25.16 3.42 0.30
CA GLU A 243 23.95 2.97 -0.39
C GLU A 243 22.69 3.43 0.33
N ALA A 244 22.61 3.27 1.65
CA ALA A 244 21.47 3.75 2.44
C ALA A 244 21.25 5.26 2.29
N LYS A 245 22.33 6.05 2.26
CA LYS A 245 22.29 7.49 2.03
C LYS A 245 21.86 7.84 0.61
N HIS A 246 22.37 7.11 -0.39
CA HIS A 246 22.03 7.30 -1.80
C HIS A 246 20.55 7.00 -2.04
N ASN A 247 20.06 5.87 -1.56
CA ASN A 247 18.66 5.45 -1.70
C ASN A 247 17.71 6.46 -1.03
N TYR A 248 18.05 6.92 0.18
CA TYR A 248 17.29 7.99 0.82
C TYR A 248 17.24 9.28 -0.01
N ALA A 249 18.36 9.69 -0.61
CA ALA A 249 18.39 10.91 -1.42
C ALA A 249 17.44 10.81 -2.63
N HIS A 250 17.35 9.65 -3.25
CA HIS A 250 16.40 9.39 -4.33
C HIS A 250 14.95 9.45 -3.85
N TYR A 251 14.63 8.82 -2.72
CA TYR A 251 13.32 8.88 -2.13
C TYR A 251 12.93 10.31 -1.71
N ALA A 252 13.83 11.03 -1.03
CA ALA A 252 13.59 12.41 -0.60
C ALA A 252 13.30 13.34 -1.79
N LYS A 253 13.93 13.11 -2.94
CA LYS A 253 13.65 13.84 -4.18
C LYS A 253 12.20 13.57 -4.66
N ARG A 254 11.76 12.30 -4.63
CA ARG A 254 10.37 11.94 -4.96
C ARG A 254 9.37 12.62 -4.03
N LEU A 255 9.63 12.58 -2.72
CA LEU A 255 8.78 13.19 -1.72
C LEU A 255 8.62 14.70 -1.94
N LYS A 256 9.72 15.40 -2.23
CA LYS A 256 9.71 16.85 -2.53
C LYS A 256 8.98 17.20 -3.83
N ALA A 257 8.91 16.28 -4.77
CA ALA A 257 8.23 16.51 -6.05
C ALA A 257 6.70 16.35 -5.95
N ARG A 258 6.17 15.88 -4.83
CA ARG A 258 4.73 15.70 -4.62
C ARG A 258 4.02 17.04 -4.61
N GLN A 259 2.93 17.10 -5.35
CA GLN A 259 2.06 18.26 -5.33
C GLN A 259 1.02 18.10 -4.21
N PRO A 260 0.76 19.14 -3.41
CA PRO A 260 -0.36 19.12 -2.47
C PRO A 260 -1.68 18.90 -3.20
N VAL A 261 -2.54 18.09 -2.64
CA VAL A 261 -3.89 17.88 -3.17
C VAL A 261 -4.90 18.69 -2.37
N ALA A 262 -5.80 19.34 -3.10
CA ALA A 262 -6.85 20.13 -2.48
C ALA A 262 -7.82 19.22 -1.71
N ARG A 263 -8.00 19.49 -0.42
CA ARG A 263 -9.02 18.85 0.42
C ARG A 263 -10.17 19.79 0.66
N PHE A 264 -11.37 19.27 0.47
CA PHE A 264 -12.63 19.97 0.70
C PHE A 264 -13.33 19.35 1.89
N VAL A 265 -13.88 20.17 2.76
CA VAL A 265 -14.75 19.70 3.84
C VAL A 265 -16.08 20.39 3.67
N VAL A 266 -17.11 19.61 3.45
CA VAL A 266 -18.45 20.13 3.18
C VAL A 266 -19.49 19.54 4.12
N ARG A 267 -20.58 20.31 4.37
CA ARG A 267 -21.86 19.76 4.82
C ARG A 267 -22.76 19.67 3.61
N ALA A 268 -23.16 18.46 3.26
CA ALA A 268 -23.94 18.22 2.06
C ALA A 268 -25.09 17.24 2.32
N ARG A 269 -26.23 17.50 1.70
CA ARG A 269 -27.44 16.68 1.80
C ARG A 269 -27.42 15.62 0.71
N LEU A 270 -27.55 14.35 1.09
CA LEU A 270 -27.66 13.26 0.12
C LEU A 270 -28.93 13.43 -0.70
N ARG A 271 -28.80 13.62 -2.01
CA ARG A 271 -29.88 13.83 -2.95
C ARG A 271 -30.28 12.54 -3.67
N GLU A 272 -29.32 11.88 -4.29
CA GLU A 272 -29.53 10.62 -5.00
C GLU A 272 -28.51 9.59 -4.49
N LYS A 273 -29.00 8.38 -4.26
CA LYS A 273 -28.22 7.28 -3.76
C LYS A 273 -28.22 6.15 -4.78
N THR A 274 -27.02 5.78 -5.29
CA THR A 274 -26.85 4.56 -6.04
C THR A 274 -27.16 3.36 -5.17
N GLN A 275 -27.88 2.40 -5.71
CA GLN A 275 -28.25 1.20 -4.99
C GLN A 275 -27.04 0.33 -4.68
N MET A 276 -26.99 -0.21 -3.47
CA MET A 276 -25.91 -1.13 -3.04
C MET A 276 -25.85 -2.33 -3.98
N PRO A 277 -24.74 -2.57 -4.69
CA PRO A 277 -24.63 -3.75 -5.53
C PRO A 277 -24.52 -5.00 -4.67
N THR A 278 -24.96 -6.13 -5.20
CA THR A 278 -24.73 -7.45 -4.55
C THR A 278 -23.32 -7.93 -4.80
N ILE A 279 -22.78 -8.80 -3.93
CA ILE A 279 -21.45 -9.42 -4.09
C ILE A 279 -21.32 -10.10 -5.46
N ALA A 280 -22.40 -10.68 -5.99
CA ALA A 280 -22.42 -11.32 -7.30
C ALA A 280 -22.11 -10.35 -8.45
N LYS A 281 -22.52 -9.08 -8.32
CA LYS A 281 -22.21 -8.03 -9.32
C LYS A 281 -20.76 -7.62 -9.36
N LEU A 282 -19.97 -7.92 -8.31
CA LEU A 282 -18.53 -7.67 -8.28
C LEU A 282 -17.75 -8.61 -9.21
N GLN A 283 -18.34 -9.74 -9.60
CA GLN A 283 -17.66 -10.77 -10.41
C GLN A 283 -16.30 -11.15 -9.79
N GLU A 284 -15.20 -10.88 -10.48
CA GLU A 284 -13.83 -11.12 -10.02
C GLU A 284 -13.25 -10.00 -9.15
N TYR A 285 -13.86 -8.82 -9.15
CA TYR A 285 -13.38 -7.68 -8.37
C TYR A 285 -13.54 -7.92 -6.87
N ALA A 286 -12.53 -7.49 -6.12
CA ALA A 286 -12.58 -7.55 -4.65
C ALA A 286 -13.07 -6.24 -4.03
N ARG A 287 -13.08 -5.14 -4.80
CA ARG A 287 -13.39 -3.79 -4.36
C ARG A 287 -14.30 -3.10 -5.34
N ALA A 288 -15.12 -2.19 -4.83
CA ALA A 288 -15.97 -1.36 -5.66
C ALA A 288 -16.34 -0.04 -4.99
N LEU A 289 -16.63 0.94 -5.82
CA LEU A 289 -17.14 2.25 -5.45
C LEU A 289 -18.63 2.38 -5.87
N VAL A 290 -19.38 3.18 -5.13
CA VAL A 290 -20.67 3.72 -5.55
C VAL A 290 -20.59 5.22 -5.66
N VAL A 291 -21.33 5.81 -6.59
CA VAL A 291 -21.41 7.26 -6.77
C VAL A 291 -22.76 7.75 -6.25
N HIS A 292 -22.74 8.78 -5.44
CA HIS A 292 -23.93 9.44 -4.90
C HIS A 292 -23.94 10.91 -5.28
N THR A 293 -25.12 11.50 -5.44
CA THR A 293 -25.28 12.95 -5.66
C THR A 293 -25.59 13.66 -4.35
N TYR A 294 -24.91 14.78 -4.10
CA TYR A 294 -25.12 15.60 -2.92
C TYR A 294 -25.39 17.06 -3.28
N ASP A 295 -26.33 17.69 -2.56
CA ASP A 295 -26.52 19.14 -2.56
C ASP A 295 -25.65 19.76 -1.46
N VAL A 296 -24.64 20.55 -1.83
CA VAL A 296 -23.74 21.23 -0.89
C VAL A 296 -24.49 22.34 -0.17
N GLN A 297 -24.58 22.26 1.15
CA GLN A 297 -25.25 23.26 1.96
C GLN A 297 -24.25 24.28 2.53
N ASN A 298 -23.04 23.82 2.84
CA ASN A 298 -22.00 24.67 3.39
C ASN A 298 -20.62 24.07 3.10
N ALA A 299 -19.71 24.88 2.58
CA ALA A 299 -18.29 24.58 2.46
C ALA A 299 -17.58 25.02 3.75
N LEU A 300 -17.02 24.05 4.48
CA LEU A 300 -16.28 24.29 5.72
C LEU A 300 -14.78 24.52 5.47
N LYS A 301 -14.26 23.90 4.39
CA LYS A 301 -12.88 24.06 3.92
C LYS A 301 -12.83 23.80 2.42
N GLY A 302 -12.21 24.72 1.68
CA GLY A 302 -12.19 24.70 0.21
C GLY A 302 -13.59 24.95 -0.36
N ASP A 303 -13.66 25.42 -1.60
CA ASP A 303 -14.93 25.58 -2.33
C ASP A 303 -14.99 24.53 -3.44
N PRO A 304 -16.00 23.64 -3.47
CA PRO A 304 -16.15 22.66 -4.54
C PRO A 304 -16.61 23.27 -5.88
N ASP A 305 -16.75 24.61 -5.96
CA ASP A 305 -17.17 25.38 -7.15
C ASP A 305 -18.57 25.00 -7.68
N SER A 306 -19.38 24.33 -6.87
CA SER A 306 -20.72 23.89 -7.26
C SER A 306 -21.64 23.67 -6.06
N GLY A 307 -22.90 24.02 -6.21
CA GLY A 307 -23.95 23.70 -5.25
C GLY A 307 -24.36 22.22 -5.26
N ARG A 308 -23.92 21.45 -6.26
CA ARG A 308 -24.19 20.02 -6.39
C ARG A 308 -22.96 19.27 -6.87
N ILE A 309 -22.70 18.10 -6.29
CA ILE A 309 -21.52 17.30 -6.57
C ILE A 309 -21.84 15.81 -6.63
N LEU A 310 -21.04 15.07 -7.40
CA LEU A 310 -20.95 13.62 -7.35
C LEU A 310 -19.85 13.22 -6.37
N VAL A 311 -20.10 12.18 -5.57
CA VAL A 311 -19.11 11.66 -4.61
C VAL A 311 -19.03 10.15 -4.72
N ALA A 312 -17.81 9.66 -5.00
CA ALA A 312 -17.48 8.24 -4.96
C ALA A 312 -17.19 7.80 -3.51
N HIS A 313 -17.78 6.68 -3.11
CA HIS A 313 -17.59 6.05 -1.79
C HIS A 313 -17.22 4.60 -1.98
N TRP A 314 -16.28 4.08 -1.17
CA TRP A 314 -16.04 2.65 -1.10
C TRP A 314 -17.26 1.93 -0.57
N VAL A 315 -17.77 0.95 -1.33
CA VAL A 315 -18.93 0.13 -0.97
C VAL A 315 -18.53 -1.31 -0.69
N PHE A 316 -17.45 -1.79 -1.31
CA PHE A 316 -16.81 -3.06 -1.01
C PHE A 316 -15.30 -2.90 -0.90
N LEU A 317 -14.73 -3.51 0.12
CA LEU A 317 -13.29 -3.69 0.32
C LEU A 317 -13.05 -5.17 0.70
N ASP A 318 -12.15 -5.85 -0.01
CA ASP A 318 -11.90 -7.29 0.12
C ASP A 318 -13.19 -8.14 0.10
N ARG A 319 -14.14 -7.79 -0.79
CA ARG A 319 -15.49 -8.38 -0.92
C ARG A 319 -16.37 -8.24 0.34
N GLN A 320 -15.96 -7.43 1.31
CA GLN A 320 -16.75 -7.12 2.50
C GLN A 320 -17.49 -5.78 2.29
N PRO A 321 -18.79 -5.70 2.63
CA PRO A 321 -19.54 -4.46 2.48
C PRO A 321 -19.09 -3.41 3.47
N VAL A 322 -19.01 -2.16 3.01
CA VAL A 322 -18.78 -0.96 3.84
C VAL A 322 -20.14 -0.43 4.31
N LEU A 323 -20.59 -0.93 5.46
CA LEU A 323 -21.95 -0.70 5.96
C LEU A 323 -22.32 0.77 6.18
N SER A 324 -21.35 1.62 6.56
CA SER A 324 -21.58 3.05 6.79
C SER A 324 -22.12 3.78 5.55
N ILE A 325 -21.83 3.27 4.36
CA ILE A 325 -22.31 3.84 3.10
C ILE A 325 -23.73 3.36 2.79
N ASP A 326 -24.01 2.08 3.04
CA ASP A 326 -25.36 1.54 2.87
C ASP A 326 -26.37 2.17 3.85
N GLU A 327 -25.94 2.52 5.05
CA GLU A 327 -26.77 3.19 6.06
C GLU A 327 -27.13 4.66 5.75
N LYS A 328 -26.44 5.29 4.76
CA LYS A 328 -26.76 6.66 4.35
C LYS A 328 -28.18 6.76 3.78
N ARG A 329 -28.91 7.83 4.16
CA ARG A 329 -30.31 8.07 3.75
C ARG A 329 -30.45 9.33 2.94
N VAL A 330 -31.21 9.24 1.84
CA VAL A 330 -31.59 10.40 1.01
C VAL A 330 -32.29 11.44 1.89
N GLY A 331 -31.96 12.70 1.68
CA GLY A 331 -32.47 13.84 2.43
C GLY A 331 -31.74 14.17 3.72
N GLN A 332 -30.85 13.29 4.20
CA GLN A 332 -30.02 13.57 5.40
C GLN A 332 -28.77 14.37 5.06
N LEU A 333 -28.29 15.12 6.06
CA LEU A 333 -27.10 15.96 5.99
C LEU A 333 -25.89 15.20 6.51
N TYR A 334 -24.79 15.22 5.75
CA TYR A 334 -23.51 14.57 6.10
C TYR A 334 -22.38 15.58 6.05
N ARG A 335 -21.39 15.40 6.94
CA ARG A 335 -20.09 16.03 6.82
C ARG A 335 -19.20 15.10 6.02
N LEU A 336 -18.66 15.59 4.91
CA LEU A 336 -17.81 14.85 4.00
C LEU A 336 -16.43 15.52 3.92
N GLU A 337 -15.38 14.72 3.88
CA GLU A 337 -14.02 15.14 3.55
C GLU A 337 -13.69 14.59 2.16
N LEU A 338 -13.40 15.49 1.23
CA LEU A 338 -13.38 15.17 -0.18
C LEU A 338 -12.08 15.59 -0.83
N GLU A 339 -11.70 14.84 -1.87
CA GLU A 339 -10.67 15.20 -2.84
C GLU A 339 -11.30 15.11 -4.24
N ARG A 340 -10.76 15.84 -5.22
CA ARG A 340 -11.24 15.65 -6.59
C ARG A 340 -10.96 14.22 -7.04
N PHE A 341 -11.88 13.60 -7.76
CA PHE A 341 -11.72 12.21 -8.23
C PHE A 341 -10.50 12.10 -9.15
N ASP A 342 -10.28 13.07 -10.04
CA ASP A 342 -9.17 13.11 -10.98
C ASP A 342 -7.78 13.24 -10.30
N ASP A 343 -7.75 13.73 -9.04
CA ASP A 343 -6.52 13.74 -8.23
C ASP A 343 -6.21 12.38 -7.60
N ASN A 344 -7.04 11.36 -7.86
CA ASN A 344 -6.96 10.03 -7.28
C ASN A 344 -6.86 8.93 -8.35
N PRO A 345 -5.75 8.86 -9.12
CA PRO A 345 -5.59 7.96 -10.26
C PRO A 345 -5.67 6.47 -9.90
N GLN A 346 -5.46 6.11 -8.63
CA GLN A 346 -5.61 4.74 -8.14
C GLN A 346 -7.06 4.23 -8.22
N LEU A 347 -8.03 5.12 -8.34
CA LEU A 347 -9.45 4.78 -8.41
C LEU A 347 -9.94 4.49 -9.83
N GLU A 348 -9.17 4.86 -10.86
CA GLU A 348 -9.57 4.71 -12.27
C GLU A 348 -9.83 3.24 -12.66
N SER A 349 -9.07 2.31 -12.07
CA SER A 349 -9.21 0.87 -12.35
C SER A 349 -10.19 0.15 -11.43
N GLU A 350 -10.77 0.83 -10.45
CA GLU A 350 -11.72 0.24 -9.53
C GLU A 350 -13.12 0.17 -10.14
N MET A 351 -13.85 -0.89 -9.79
CA MET A 351 -15.23 -1.04 -10.25
C MET A 351 -16.12 0.05 -9.68
N GLN A 352 -16.91 0.72 -10.53
CA GLN A 352 -17.79 1.80 -10.15
C GLN A 352 -19.23 1.50 -10.52
N PHE A 353 -20.15 1.78 -9.60
CA PHE A 353 -21.59 1.74 -9.82
C PHE A 353 -22.16 3.16 -9.68
N ASN A 354 -22.91 3.60 -10.69
CA ASN A 354 -23.51 4.94 -10.71
C ASN A 354 -24.93 4.88 -11.30
N ASP A 355 -25.93 5.09 -10.44
CA ASP A 355 -27.35 5.19 -10.83
C ASP A 355 -27.84 6.66 -10.82
N CYS A 356 -26.95 7.65 -10.61
CA CYS A 356 -27.30 9.06 -10.58
C CYS A 356 -27.69 9.55 -11.97
N GLN A 357 -28.63 10.49 -12.03
CA GLN A 357 -29.15 11.01 -13.29
C GLN A 357 -28.26 12.11 -13.90
N GLU A 358 -27.55 12.86 -13.07
CA GLU A 358 -26.69 13.97 -13.49
C GLU A 358 -25.22 13.53 -13.53
N PHE A 359 -24.60 13.56 -14.72
CA PHE A 359 -23.23 13.07 -14.94
C PHE A 359 -22.20 14.20 -15.09
N ASP A 360 -22.62 15.42 -15.41
CA ASP A 360 -21.75 16.57 -15.70
C ASP A 360 -21.41 17.40 -14.45
N LEU A 361 -21.65 16.84 -13.25
CA LEU A 361 -21.35 17.51 -12.00
C LEU A 361 -19.88 17.32 -11.60
N PRO A 362 -19.27 18.24 -10.85
CA PRO A 362 -17.96 18.05 -10.26
C PRO A 362 -17.89 16.76 -9.48
N PHE A 363 -16.86 15.93 -9.77
CA PHE A 363 -16.73 14.59 -9.23
C PHE A 363 -15.64 14.54 -8.15
N PHE A 364 -15.98 13.99 -7.00
CA PHE A 364 -15.14 13.90 -5.81
C PHE A 364 -15.05 12.47 -5.30
N TYR A 365 -14.04 12.22 -4.47
CA TYR A 365 -13.84 10.99 -3.72
C TYR A 365 -13.90 11.28 -2.23
N ASP A 366 -14.66 10.47 -1.48
CA ASP A 366 -14.79 10.58 -0.02
C ASP A 366 -13.57 9.98 0.68
N VAL A 367 -12.76 10.85 1.30
CA VAL A 367 -11.59 10.49 2.11
C VAL A 367 -11.88 10.59 3.62
N SER A 368 -13.14 10.65 4.02
CA SER A 368 -13.54 10.73 5.43
C SER A 368 -12.99 9.53 6.22
N PRO A 369 -12.47 9.74 7.44
CA PRO A 369 -12.06 8.64 8.31
C PRO A 369 -13.28 7.80 8.74
N ASN A 370 -13.05 6.51 9.10
CA ASN A 370 -14.08 5.58 9.62
C ASN A 370 -15.01 4.91 8.59
N GLN A 371 -14.45 4.32 7.55
CA GLN A 371 -15.14 3.28 6.81
C GLN A 371 -15.03 1.96 7.61
N LYS A 372 -16.11 1.56 8.33
CA LYS A 372 -16.13 0.29 9.08
C LYS A 372 -16.74 -0.81 8.24
N THR A 373 -16.11 -1.97 8.18
CA THR A 373 -16.66 -3.19 7.58
C THR A 373 -17.37 -4.06 8.63
N GLU A 374 -18.15 -5.03 8.17
CA GLU A 374 -18.93 -5.94 9.03
C GLU A 374 -18.06 -6.71 10.05
N GLY A 375 -16.82 -7.11 9.65
CA GLY A 375 -15.88 -7.82 10.50
C GLY A 375 -15.33 -7.00 11.68
N GLN A 376 -15.42 -5.67 11.66
CA GLN A 376 -14.93 -4.79 12.74
C GLN A 376 -15.96 -4.47 13.82
N LYS A 377 -17.23 -4.92 13.69
CA LYS A 377 -18.27 -4.70 14.71
C LYS A 377 -18.00 -5.45 16.03
N SER A 378 -17.18 -6.49 16.03
CA SER A 378 -16.97 -7.34 17.23
C SER A 378 -15.85 -6.88 18.16
N ALA A 379 -14.97 -5.95 17.76
CA ALA A 379 -13.80 -5.54 18.53
C ALA A 379 -14.04 -4.35 19.49
N THR A 380 -15.21 -3.70 19.45
CA THR A 380 -15.49 -2.49 20.26
C THR A 380 -16.46 -2.72 21.44
N LYS A 381 -16.75 -3.99 21.78
CA LYS A 381 -17.52 -4.34 22.97
C LYS A 381 -16.72 -5.33 23.82
N LEU A 382 -15.80 -4.81 24.59
CA LEU A 382 -15.33 -5.39 25.88
C LEU A 382 -14.75 -4.26 26.72
#